data_81eef51f1537f3db02baab140d6b37af
#
_entry.id   81eef51f1537f3db02baab140d6b37af
#
_cell.length_a   1.000
_cell.length_b   1.000
_cell.length_c   1.000
_cell.angle_alpha   90.00
_cell.angle_beta   90.00
_cell.angle_gamma   90.00
#
_symmetry.space_group_name_H-M   'P 1'
#
loop_
_entity.id
_entity.type
_entity.pdbx_description
1 polymer ?
#
loop_
_entity_poly.entity_id
_entity_poly.type
_entity_poly.pdbx_seq_one_letter_code
_entity_poly.pdbx_strand_id
1 'polypeptide(L)'
;MTDIERAKALLTEGGYTVVLCHGDATHTDTRRGVAPLLALLDSGTDVGGFSAADKVVGKAAAFLYLRLGVAILHAAVISTSALDLLAAHGVTVTYDTLVPAIRNRSGDGYCPMETVTLPLTDPVEAEVAIRKRLAEMSSRS
;
A
#
# COMPACT_ATOMS: atom_id res chain seq x y z
N MET A 1 -11.55 -19.29 8.67
CA MET A 1 -11.24 -18.10 7.87
C MET A 1 -9.74 -17.83 7.94
N THR A 2 -9.10 -17.67 6.79
CA THR A 2 -7.67 -17.34 6.74
C THR A 2 -7.44 -15.87 7.11
N ASP A 3 -6.19 -15.51 7.38
CA ASP A 3 -5.84 -14.11 7.69
C ASP A 3 -6.24 -13.18 6.56
N ILE A 4 -5.99 -13.56 5.31
CA ILE A 4 -6.35 -12.70 4.16
C ILE A 4 -7.87 -12.60 3.99
N GLU A 5 -8.61 -13.67 4.21
CA GLU A 5 -10.07 -13.63 4.17
C GLU A 5 -10.61 -12.68 5.23
N ARG A 6 -10.05 -12.74 6.45
CA ARG A 6 -10.44 -11.85 7.55
C ARG A 6 -10.10 -10.39 7.22
N ALA A 7 -8.93 -10.14 6.65
CA ALA A 7 -8.52 -8.79 6.26
C ALA A 7 -9.47 -8.23 5.19
N LYS A 8 -9.82 -9.01 4.18
CA LYS A 8 -10.75 -8.61 3.13
C LYS A 8 -12.14 -8.30 3.68
N ALA A 9 -12.64 -9.14 4.57
CA ALA A 9 -13.96 -8.95 5.18
C ALA A 9 -14.00 -7.67 6.01
N LEU A 10 -12.97 -7.44 6.81
CA LEU A 10 -12.87 -6.21 7.63
C LEU A 10 -12.75 -4.96 6.75
N LEU A 11 -11.99 -5.03 5.66
CA LEU A 11 -11.86 -3.90 4.75
C LEU A 11 -13.22 -3.48 4.19
N THR A 12 -14.02 -4.44 3.77
CA THR A 12 -15.33 -4.19 3.17
C THR A 12 -16.36 -3.76 4.20
N GLU A 13 -16.44 -4.47 5.31
CA GLU A 13 -17.49 -4.28 6.32
C GLU A 13 -17.19 -3.15 7.30
N GLY A 14 -15.91 -2.93 7.62
CA GLY A 14 -15.49 -1.96 8.62
C GLY A 14 -15.27 -0.55 8.12
N GLY A 15 -15.33 -0.31 6.81
CA GLY A 15 -15.10 1.02 6.25
C GLY A 15 -13.65 1.48 6.31
N TYR A 16 -12.71 0.56 6.44
CA TYR A 16 -11.29 0.86 6.49
C TYR A 16 -10.70 1.05 5.10
N THR A 17 -9.55 1.71 5.02
CA THR A 17 -8.77 1.83 3.79
C THR A 17 -7.69 0.74 3.72
N VAL A 18 -7.21 0.28 4.86
CA VAL A 18 -6.22 -0.79 4.95
C VAL A 18 -6.46 -1.63 6.21
N VAL A 19 -6.27 -2.94 6.08
CA VAL A 19 -6.36 -3.90 7.18
C VAL A 19 -5.22 -4.91 7.04
N LEU A 20 -4.50 -5.15 8.13
CA LEU A 20 -3.46 -6.18 8.19
C LEU A 20 -3.79 -7.16 9.30
N CYS A 21 -3.74 -8.45 8.98
CA CYS A 21 -4.08 -9.52 9.91
C CYS A 21 -2.99 -10.60 9.95
N HIS A 22 -2.73 -11.11 11.14
CA HIS A 22 -1.87 -12.27 11.34
C HIS A 22 -2.21 -12.91 12.70
N GLY A 23 -2.79 -14.10 12.67
CA GLY A 23 -3.24 -14.75 13.91
C GLY A 23 -4.24 -13.86 14.65
N ASP A 24 -3.95 -13.55 15.91
CA ASP A 24 -4.81 -12.68 16.72
C ASP A 24 -4.55 -11.19 16.51
N ALA A 25 -3.49 -10.83 15.79
CA ALA A 25 -3.13 -9.44 15.56
C ALA A 25 -3.91 -8.85 14.38
N THR A 26 -4.42 -7.64 14.56
CA THR A 26 -5.14 -6.90 13.52
C THR A 26 -4.78 -5.43 13.62
N HIS A 27 -4.40 -4.83 12.48
CA HIS A 27 -4.15 -3.40 12.36
C HIS A 27 -5.08 -2.83 11.31
N THR A 28 -5.73 -1.72 11.62
CA THR A 28 -6.69 -1.07 10.71
C THR A 28 -6.38 0.42 10.62
N ASP A 29 -6.74 1.04 9.51
CA ASP A 29 -6.59 2.48 9.32
C ASP A 29 -7.65 2.98 8.34
N THR A 30 -8.02 4.23 8.46
CA THR A 30 -8.99 4.89 7.58
C THR A 30 -8.38 6.02 6.76
N ARG A 31 -7.10 6.33 6.99
CA ARG A 31 -6.41 7.39 6.24
C ARG A 31 -6.14 6.93 4.81
N ARG A 32 -6.04 7.87 3.91
CA ARG A 32 -5.81 7.60 2.48
C ARG A 32 -4.32 7.63 2.15
N GLY A 33 -4.00 7.05 1.00
CA GLY A 33 -2.66 7.06 0.46
C GLY A 33 -1.69 6.23 1.26
N VAL A 34 -0.46 6.71 1.38
CA VAL A 34 0.63 5.98 2.02
C VAL A 34 0.73 6.22 3.53
N ALA A 35 -0.07 7.13 4.08
CA ALA A 35 0.01 7.50 5.50
C ALA A 35 -0.11 6.30 6.45
N PRO A 36 -1.05 5.36 6.26
CA PRO A 36 -1.14 4.20 7.15
C PRO A 36 0.13 3.35 7.16
N LEU A 37 0.74 3.16 6.00
CA LEU A 37 1.93 2.32 5.85
C LEU A 37 3.16 2.99 6.47
N LEU A 38 3.32 4.29 6.27
CA LEU A 38 4.38 5.05 6.91
C LEU A 38 4.23 5.06 8.42
N ALA A 39 3.00 5.15 8.93
CA ALA A 39 2.74 5.09 10.36
C ALA A 39 3.19 3.76 10.97
N LEU A 40 2.98 2.65 10.29
CA LEU A 40 3.45 1.33 10.74
C LEU A 40 4.98 1.27 10.76
N LEU A 41 5.64 1.81 9.73
CA LEU A 41 7.09 1.88 9.69
C LEU A 41 7.63 2.75 10.83
N ASP A 42 7.03 3.92 11.05
CA ASP A 42 7.47 4.87 12.07
C ASP A 42 7.28 4.33 13.49
N SER A 43 6.22 3.57 13.72
CA SER A 43 5.95 2.98 15.05
C SER A 43 6.84 1.79 15.36
N GLY A 44 7.56 1.27 14.37
CA GLY A 44 8.36 0.07 14.54
C GLY A 44 7.55 -1.20 14.73
N THR A 45 6.26 -1.16 14.37
CA THR A 45 5.39 -2.33 14.47
C THR A 45 5.81 -3.39 13.47
N ASP A 46 6.09 -4.59 13.95
CA ASP A 46 6.49 -5.71 13.09
C ASP A 46 5.24 -6.34 12.47
N VAL A 47 5.08 -6.17 11.17
CA VAL A 47 4.01 -6.80 10.39
C VAL A 47 4.55 -7.75 9.32
N GLY A 48 5.79 -8.19 9.50
CA GLY A 48 6.39 -9.20 8.61
C GLY A 48 5.56 -10.48 8.58
N GLY A 49 5.28 -10.97 7.39
CA GLY A 49 4.47 -12.16 7.20
C GLY A 49 2.96 -11.95 7.30
N PHE A 50 2.50 -10.73 7.58
CA PHE A 50 1.06 -10.43 7.68
C PHE A 50 0.38 -10.52 6.32
N SER A 51 -0.94 -10.73 6.37
CA SER A 51 -1.83 -10.61 5.21
C SER A 51 -2.49 -9.24 5.25
N ALA A 52 -2.44 -8.51 4.14
CA ALA A 52 -2.97 -7.16 4.05
C ALA A 52 -4.09 -7.06 3.01
N ALA A 53 -5.08 -6.24 3.29
CA ALA A 53 -6.11 -5.85 2.32
C ALA A 53 -6.14 -4.32 2.24
N ASP A 54 -6.17 -3.78 1.04
CA ASP A 54 -6.07 -2.35 0.78
C ASP A 54 -7.03 -1.96 -0.33
N LYS A 55 -7.63 -0.78 -0.24
CA LYS A 55 -8.55 -0.29 -1.28
C LYS A 55 -7.84 0.07 -2.56
N VAL A 56 -6.68 0.76 -2.48
CA VAL A 56 -5.97 1.25 -3.65
C VAL A 56 -4.47 1.10 -3.44
N VAL A 57 -3.83 0.35 -4.33
CA VAL A 57 -2.38 0.10 -4.23
C VAL A 57 -1.70 0.58 -5.52
N GLY A 58 -0.98 1.69 -5.41
CA GLY A 58 -0.06 2.16 -6.43
C GLY A 58 1.35 1.69 -6.13
N LYS A 59 2.30 2.09 -6.98
CA LYS A 59 3.70 1.66 -6.84
C LYS A 59 4.31 2.12 -5.51
N ALA A 60 3.95 3.32 -5.05
CA ALA A 60 4.43 3.82 -3.75
C ALA A 60 3.99 2.92 -2.60
N ALA A 61 2.70 2.58 -2.54
CA ALA A 61 2.20 1.67 -1.52
C ALA A 61 2.86 0.30 -1.62
N ALA A 62 3.06 -0.20 -2.85
CA ALA A 62 3.74 -1.49 -3.08
C ALA A 62 5.15 -1.49 -2.48
N PHE A 63 5.93 -0.44 -2.71
CA PHE A 63 7.26 -0.31 -2.09
C PHE A 63 7.19 -0.36 -0.58
N LEU A 64 6.23 0.33 0.02
CA LEU A 64 6.08 0.35 1.48
C LEU A 64 5.64 -1.01 2.03
N TYR A 65 4.78 -1.74 1.33
CA TYR A 65 4.45 -3.11 1.69
C TYR A 65 5.69 -4.02 1.65
N LEU A 66 6.59 -3.81 0.70
CA LEU A 66 7.86 -4.54 0.66
C LEU A 66 8.72 -4.21 1.87
N ARG A 67 8.77 -2.93 2.27
CA ARG A 67 9.50 -2.51 3.48
C ARG A 67 8.89 -3.11 4.74
N LEU A 68 7.58 -3.26 4.78
CA LEU A 68 6.87 -3.86 5.90
C LEU A 68 6.98 -5.39 5.94
N GLY A 69 7.27 -6.01 4.82
CA GLY A 69 7.46 -7.45 4.74
C GLY A 69 6.18 -8.27 4.74
N VAL A 70 5.07 -7.73 4.24
CA VAL A 70 3.82 -8.49 4.15
C VAL A 70 3.98 -9.67 3.18
N ALA A 71 3.31 -10.77 3.46
CA ALA A 71 3.40 -11.99 2.67
C ALA A 71 2.31 -12.07 1.58
N ILE A 72 1.12 -11.60 1.90
CA ILE A 72 -0.07 -11.69 1.03
C ILE A 72 -0.75 -10.32 1.02
N LEU A 73 -1.15 -9.87 -0.17
CA LEU A 73 -1.86 -8.60 -0.34
C LEU A 73 -3.06 -8.79 -1.25
N HIS A 74 -4.22 -8.34 -0.80
CA HIS A 74 -5.40 -8.19 -1.65
C HIS A 74 -5.68 -6.70 -1.82
N ALA A 75 -5.79 -6.25 -3.08
CA ALA A 75 -6.11 -4.87 -3.39
C ALA A 75 -7.45 -4.78 -4.13
N ALA A 76 -8.33 -3.88 -3.69
CA ALA A 76 -9.55 -3.64 -4.47
C ALA A 76 -9.18 -3.07 -5.85
N VAL A 77 -8.25 -2.11 -5.86
CA VAL A 77 -7.69 -1.55 -7.10
C VAL A 77 -6.17 -1.56 -7.00
N ILE A 78 -5.49 -2.04 -8.03
CA ILE A 78 -4.02 -2.05 -8.07
C ILE A 78 -3.52 -1.61 -9.44
N SER A 79 -2.42 -0.87 -9.46
CA SER A 79 -1.79 -0.49 -10.72
C SER A 79 -0.90 -1.62 -11.25
N THR A 80 -0.70 -1.63 -12.57
CA THR A 80 0.17 -2.63 -13.22
C THR A 80 1.58 -2.60 -12.64
N SER A 81 2.15 -1.41 -12.44
CA SER A 81 3.49 -1.27 -11.88
C SER A 81 3.60 -1.81 -10.45
N ALA A 82 2.54 -1.60 -9.64
CA ALA A 82 2.50 -2.14 -8.27
C ALA A 82 2.43 -3.66 -8.28
N LEU A 83 1.58 -4.22 -9.12
CA LEU A 83 1.43 -5.67 -9.24
C LEU A 83 2.75 -6.33 -9.66
N ASP A 84 3.40 -5.79 -10.70
CA ASP A 84 4.66 -6.32 -11.20
C ASP A 84 5.76 -6.26 -10.13
N LEU A 85 5.83 -5.15 -9.40
CA LEU A 85 6.83 -4.96 -8.33
C LEU A 85 6.63 -6.00 -7.21
N LEU A 86 5.41 -6.15 -6.74
CA LEU A 86 5.10 -7.08 -5.65
C LEU A 86 5.35 -8.53 -6.06
N ALA A 87 4.92 -8.90 -7.27
CA ALA A 87 5.13 -10.24 -7.80
C ALA A 87 6.61 -10.57 -7.95
N ALA A 88 7.41 -9.60 -8.43
CA ALA A 88 8.86 -9.77 -8.59
C ALA A 88 9.57 -10.02 -7.25
N HIS A 89 8.99 -9.55 -6.14
CA HIS A 89 9.55 -9.74 -4.80
C HIS A 89 8.88 -10.87 -4.01
N GLY A 90 8.09 -11.70 -4.68
CA GLY A 90 7.52 -12.90 -4.07
C GLY A 90 6.29 -12.70 -3.20
N VAL A 91 5.65 -11.53 -3.25
CA VAL A 91 4.41 -11.29 -2.52
C VAL A 91 3.26 -11.93 -3.31
N THR A 92 2.40 -12.66 -2.62
CA THR A 92 1.19 -13.21 -3.22
C THR A 92 0.13 -12.10 -3.30
N VAL A 93 -0.31 -11.77 -4.53
CA VAL A 93 -1.23 -10.65 -4.76
C VAL A 93 -2.51 -11.14 -5.42
N THR A 94 -3.64 -10.69 -4.89
CA THR A 94 -4.95 -10.81 -5.53
C THR A 94 -5.57 -9.42 -5.63
N TYR A 95 -6.51 -9.23 -6.56
CA TYR A 95 -7.13 -7.92 -6.75
C TYR A 95 -8.51 -8.05 -7.39
N ASP A 96 -9.30 -7.00 -7.25
CA ASP A 96 -10.60 -6.91 -7.91
C ASP A 96 -10.48 -6.19 -9.26
N THR A 97 -9.73 -5.07 -9.30
CA THR A 97 -9.57 -4.26 -10.51
C THR A 97 -8.10 -3.91 -10.73
N LEU A 98 -7.61 -4.17 -11.93
CA LEU A 98 -6.26 -3.79 -12.37
C LEU A 98 -6.36 -2.55 -13.26
N VAL A 99 -5.55 -1.53 -12.97
CA VAL A 99 -5.53 -0.28 -13.74
C VAL A 99 -4.12 0.04 -14.22
N PRO A 100 -3.95 0.80 -15.32
CA PRO A 100 -2.62 1.15 -15.82
C PRO A 100 -1.81 2.00 -14.84
N ALA A 101 -2.46 2.90 -14.11
CA ALA A 101 -1.81 3.78 -13.13
C ALA A 101 -2.86 4.34 -12.17
N ILE A 102 -2.39 4.75 -10.98
CA ILE A 102 -3.26 5.42 -10.02
C ILE A 102 -3.33 6.91 -10.37
N ARG A 103 -4.55 7.41 -10.52
CA ARG A 103 -4.83 8.80 -10.85
C ARG A 103 -4.90 9.66 -9.59
N ASN A 104 -4.67 10.97 -9.73
CA ASN A 104 -4.90 11.92 -8.67
C ASN A 104 -6.41 12.08 -8.40
N ARG A 105 -6.77 12.88 -7.39
CA ARG A 105 -8.18 13.04 -7.00
C ARG A 105 -9.06 13.66 -8.08
N SER A 106 -8.48 14.55 -8.91
CA SER A 106 -9.23 15.19 -9.99
C SER A 106 -9.34 14.30 -11.23
N GLY A 107 -8.59 13.22 -11.31
CA GLY A 107 -8.63 12.29 -12.43
C GLY A 107 -7.95 12.79 -13.70
N ASP A 108 -7.29 13.95 -13.68
CA ASP A 108 -6.65 14.57 -14.83
C ASP A 108 -5.14 14.33 -14.92
N GLY A 109 -4.59 13.56 -14.01
CA GLY A 109 -3.17 13.22 -14.00
C GLY A 109 -2.87 12.09 -13.06
N TYR A 110 -1.60 11.74 -12.91
CA TYR A 110 -1.17 10.68 -12.02
C TYR A 110 -1.11 11.17 -10.57
N CYS A 111 -1.34 10.25 -9.63
CA CYS A 111 -1.09 10.50 -8.22
C CYS A 111 0.37 10.94 -8.04
N PRO A 112 0.66 12.00 -7.24
CA PRO A 112 2.03 12.46 -7.03
C PRO A 112 2.98 11.37 -6.54
N MET A 113 2.50 10.45 -5.71
CA MET A 113 3.32 9.32 -5.24
C MET A 113 3.64 8.34 -6.36
N GLU A 114 2.71 8.13 -7.30
CA GLU A 114 2.95 7.30 -8.47
C GLU A 114 4.05 7.91 -9.34
N THR A 115 3.97 9.20 -9.60
CA THR A 115 4.96 9.92 -10.42
C THR A 115 6.37 9.80 -9.84
N VAL A 116 6.50 9.97 -8.53
CA VAL A 116 7.81 9.91 -7.84
C VAL A 116 8.39 8.50 -7.88
N THR A 117 7.57 7.48 -7.79
CA THR A 117 8.04 6.10 -7.64
C THR A 117 8.15 5.32 -8.94
N LEU A 118 7.53 5.77 -10.03
CA LEU A 118 7.56 5.05 -11.30
C LEU A 118 8.95 4.68 -11.79
N PRO A 119 9.97 5.58 -11.75
CA PRO A 119 11.32 5.24 -12.23
C PRO A 119 12.15 4.44 -11.22
N LEU A 120 11.65 4.23 -10.00
CA LEU A 120 12.43 3.61 -8.94
C LEU A 120 12.24 2.09 -8.91
N THR A 121 13.26 1.38 -8.43
CA THR A 121 13.25 -0.07 -8.30
C THR A 121 13.62 -0.55 -6.90
N ASP A 122 14.30 0.29 -6.10
CA ASP A 122 14.76 -0.08 -4.76
C ASP A 122 13.78 0.42 -3.68
N PRO A 123 13.27 -0.49 -2.82
CA PRO A 123 12.32 -0.09 -1.78
C PRO A 123 12.83 0.95 -0.79
N VAL A 124 14.13 0.93 -0.45
CA VAL A 124 14.72 1.89 0.48
C VAL A 124 14.77 3.28 -0.14
N GLU A 125 15.23 3.38 -1.39
CA GLU A 125 15.26 4.64 -2.14
C GLU A 125 13.84 5.18 -2.34
N ALA A 126 12.88 4.29 -2.62
CA ALA A 126 11.49 4.66 -2.80
C ALA A 126 10.90 5.26 -1.52
N GLU A 127 11.18 4.67 -0.36
CA GLU A 127 10.70 5.19 0.92
C GLU A 127 11.24 6.62 1.15
N VAL A 128 12.51 6.86 0.90
CA VAL A 128 13.11 8.20 1.03
C VAL A 128 12.41 9.20 0.10
N ALA A 129 12.19 8.82 -1.15
CA ALA A 129 11.53 9.68 -2.14
C ALA A 129 10.07 9.98 -1.75
N ILE A 130 9.36 8.98 -1.26
CA ILE A 130 7.97 9.13 -0.80
C ILE A 130 7.90 10.12 0.38
N ARG A 131 8.76 9.95 1.36
CA ARG A 131 8.79 10.84 2.55
C ARG A 131 9.12 12.27 2.15
N LYS A 132 10.08 12.45 1.25
CA LYS A 132 10.46 13.77 0.75
C LYS A 132 9.29 14.44 0.03
N ARG A 133 8.58 13.71 -0.83
CA ARG A 133 7.44 14.25 -1.57
C ARG A 133 6.29 14.64 -0.63
N LEU A 134 6.01 13.83 0.38
CA LEU A 134 4.99 14.16 1.38
C LEU A 134 5.34 15.43 2.15
N ALA A 135 6.60 15.60 2.54
CA ALA A 135 7.06 16.79 3.22
C ALA A 135 6.87 18.04 2.34
N GLU A 136 7.20 17.94 1.06
CA GLU A 136 7.01 19.03 0.08
C GLU A 136 5.51 19.38 -0.06
N MET A 137 4.64 18.38 -0.13
CA MET A 137 3.20 18.59 -0.23
C MET A 137 2.62 19.25 1.02
N SER A 138 3.09 18.83 2.20
CA SER A 138 2.64 19.42 3.48
C SER A 138 3.06 20.88 3.61
N SER A 139 4.24 21.25 3.13
CA SER A 139 4.75 22.62 3.23
C SER A 139 4.04 23.60 2.30
N ARG A 140 3.24 23.10 1.35
CA ARG A 140 2.48 23.93 0.40
C ARG A 140 1.05 24.23 0.86
N SER A 141 0.61 23.57 1.92
CA SER A 141 -0.76 23.71 2.39
C SER A 141 -0.94 24.83 3.39
#